data_0268e3b58b70d870939dbda96144593e
#
_entry.id   0268e3b58b70d870939dbda96144593e
#
_cell.length_a   1.000
_cell.length_b   1.000
_cell.length_c   1.000
_cell.angle_alpha   90.00
_cell.angle_beta   90.00
_cell.angle_gamma   90.00
#
_symmetry.space_group_name_H-M   'P 1'
#
loop_
_entity.id
_entity.type
_entity.pdbx_description
1 polymer ?
#
loop_
_entity_poly.entity_id
_entity_poly.type
_entity_poly.pdbx_seq_one_letter_code
_entity_poly.pdbx_strand_id
1 'polypeptide(L)'
;MENLLKWLPAKPQPILLRYGATTLLVAACFLVLRFVEQTTEVSCFFLMYPAVFLAAVLFDRGTGVYAALLSAGLLLASVYYGTPGAVPSHYWLPLALFLIVGLILAVVSEALRQGWERTAKAEHTKDLLYRELSHRTKNDLAMAASVLTMQARSQSNPEVATELETAVGRLHALARTHEQLQPAEGEGVHMPDYLQALCKQLAASMTQSKNVVLQVDCESVQLPIDQANPVGLIVNELVTNACKHAFADGRTGTVTVALQRGEQMMLLVQDDGCGCPENAVSRLSSHLVHQLVLQLDGTMERTPAHPGCRVSVYFPEESPSG
;
A
#
# COMPACT_ATOMS: atom_id res chain seq x y z
N MET A 1 -15.52 -3.04 -6.09
CA MET A 1 -15.58 -1.78 -6.89
C MET A 1 -14.41 -1.65 -7.86
N GLU A 2 -13.23 -2.14 -7.56
CA GLU A 2 -12.03 -2.11 -8.44
C GLU A 2 -12.21 -2.74 -9.83
N ASN A 3 -13.03 -3.77 -9.96
CA ASN A 3 -13.21 -4.46 -11.26
C ASN A 3 -14.02 -3.65 -12.29
N LEU A 4 -14.83 -2.68 -11.88
CA LEU A 4 -15.56 -1.79 -12.78
C LEU A 4 -14.66 -0.69 -13.37
N LEU A 5 -13.64 -0.26 -12.64
CA LEU A 5 -12.67 0.76 -13.06
C LEU A 5 -11.75 0.28 -14.19
N LYS A 6 -11.51 -1.04 -14.29
CA LYS A 6 -10.69 -1.63 -15.38
C LYS A 6 -11.33 -1.51 -16.78
N TRP A 7 -12.62 -1.19 -16.83
CA TRP A 7 -13.35 -1.01 -18.10
C TRP A 7 -13.35 0.43 -18.60
N LEU A 8 -12.93 1.40 -17.78
CA LEU A 8 -12.79 2.78 -18.22
C LEU A 8 -11.54 2.91 -19.10
N PRO A 9 -11.67 3.45 -20.34
CA PRO A 9 -10.53 3.61 -21.22
C PRO A 9 -9.50 4.58 -20.63
N ALA A 10 -8.33 4.06 -20.25
CA ALA A 10 -7.24 4.83 -19.66
C ALA A 10 -6.61 5.88 -20.60
N LYS A 11 -6.96 5.89 -21.89
CA LYS A 11 -6.47 6.84 -22.90
C LYS A 11 -7.63 7.56 -23.57
N PRO A 12 -7.46 8.85 -23.92
CA PRO A 12 -8.46 9.57 -24.69
C PRO A 12 -8.71 8.86 -26.02
N GLN A 13 -9.92 8.34 -26.20
CA GLN A 13 -10.33 7.63 -27.42
C GLN A 13 -10.46 8.62 -28.57
N PRO A 14 -10.21 8.22 -29.82
CA PRO A 14 -10.39 9.09 -31.00
C PRO A 14 -11.84 9.58 -31.11
N ILE A 15 -12.00 10.84 -31.51
CA ILE A 15 -13.31 11.53 -31.60
C ILE A 15 -14.35 10.69 -32.31
N LEU A 16 -14.01 10.12 -33.48
CA LEU A 16 -14.91 9.29 -34.28
C LEU A 16 -15.45 8.06 -33.53
N LEU A 17 -14.59 7.42 -32.71
CA LEU A 17 -15.00 6.25 -31.94
C LEU A 17 -15.95 6.65 -30.79
N ARG A 18 -15.69 7.76 -30.14
CA ARG A 18 -16.52 8.26 -29.01
C ARG A 18 -17.93 8.63 -29.46
N TYR A 19 -18.03 9.48 -30.48
CA TYR A 19 -19.32 9.91 -31.00
C TYR A 19 -20.04 8.80 -31.78
N GLY A 20 -19.30 7.94 -32.49
CA GLY A 20 -19.87 6.78 -33.19
C GLY A 20 -20.47 5.75 -32.21
N ALA A 21 -19.73 5.38 -31.16
CA ALA A 21 -20.22 4.47 -30.11
C ALA A 21 -21.42 5.07 -29.36
N THR A 22 -21.39 6.38 -29.06
CA THR A 22 -22.50 7.09 -28.43
C THR A 22 -23.76 7.06 -29.34
N THR A 23 -23.60 7.28 -30.63
CA THR A 23 -24.72 7.23 -31.58
C THR A 23 -25.34 5.82 -31.66
N LEU A 24 -24.51 4.77 -31.68
CA LEU A 24 -24.98 3.38 -31.65
C LEU A 24 -25.70 3.06 -30.35
N LEU A 25 -25.20 3.52 -29.23
CA LEU A 25 -25.83 3.33 -27.93
C LEU A 25 -27.20 4.01 -27.85
N VAL A 26 -27.29 5.27 -28.30
CA VAL A 26 -28.56 6.02 -28.35
C VAL A 26 -29.53 5.32 -29.30
N ALA A 27 -29.09 4.86 -30.47
CA ALA A 27 -29.93 4.12 -31.44
C ALA A 27 -30.46 2.82 -30.81
N ALA A 28 -29.62 2.06 -30.09
CA ALA A 28 -30.03 0.84 -29.42
C ALA A 28 -31.13 1.12 -28.38
N CYS A 29 -30.92 2.12 -27.51
CA CYS A 29 -31.90 2.53 -26.51
C CYS A 29 -33.21 3.02 -27.18
N PHE A 30 -33.12 3.73 -28.27
CA PHE A 30 -34.29 4.19 -29.04
C PHE A 30 -35.09 3.01 -29.65
N LEU A 31 -34.41 1.99 -30.15
CA LEU A 31 -35.09 0.77 -30.67
C LEU A 31 -35.81 0.02 -29.55
N VAL A 32 -35.18 -0.07 -28.35
CA VAL A 32 -35.82 -0.66 -27.18
C VAL A 32 -37.05 0.16 -26.78
N LEU A 33 -36.94 1.49 -26.74
CA LEU A 33 -38.07 2.38 -26.49
C LEU A 33 -39.23 2.13 -27.45
N ARG A 34 -38.95 2.09 -28.72
CA ARG A 34 -39.99 1.85 -29.77
C ARG A 34 -40.66 0.50 -29.60
N PHE A 35 -39.89 -0.55 -29.27
CA PHE A 35 -40.43 -1.87 -28.97
C PHE A 35 -41.36 -1.86 -27.76
N VAL A 36 -40.96 -1.19 -26.67
CA VAL A 36 -41.79 -1.05 -25.46
C VAL A 36 -43.05 -0.24 -25.75
N GLU A 37 -42.96 0.86 -26.47
CA GLU A 37 -44.14 1.68 -26.85
C GLU A 37 -45.15 0.90 -27.69
N GLN A 38 -44.69 0.04 -28.61
CA GLN A 38 -45.58 -0.81 -29.41
C GLN A 38 -46.30 -1.88 -28.59
N THR A 39 -45.69 -2.34 -27.49
CA THR A 39 -46.27 -3.42 -26.68
C THR A 39 -47.12 -2.91 -25.53
N THR A 40 -46.81 -1.71 -24.96
CA THR A 40 -47.43 -1.19 -23.75
C THR A 40 -48.34 0.03 -23.98
N GLU A 41 -48.27 0.64 -25.16
CA GLU A 41 -48.93 1.91 -25.50
C GLU A 41 -48.52 3.09 -24.61
N VAL A 42 -47.46 2.92 -23.78
CA VAL A 42 -46.95 3.95 -22.86
C VAL A 42 -45.63 4.54 -23.35
N SER A 43 -45.58 5.84 -23.48
CA SER A 43 -44.33 6.55 -23.85
C SER A 43 -43.37 6.63 -22.67
N CYS A 44 -42.27 5.86 -22.71
CA CYS A 44 -41.31 5.72 -21.64
C CYS A 44 -39.99 6.47 -21.92
N PHE A 45 -40.00 7.80 -22.04
CA PHE A 45 -38.81 8.63 -22.37
C PHE A 45 -37.59 8.39 -21.46
N PHE A 46 -37.83 7.94 -20.24
CA PHE A 46 -36.75 7.63 -19.27
C PHE A 46 -35.81 6.50 -19.75
N LEU A 47 -36.25 5.63 -20.68
CA LEU A 47 -35.40 4.57 -21.27
C LEU A 47 -34.22 5.12 -22.07
N MET A 48 -34.18 6.43 -22.37
CA MET A 48 -33.05 7.07 -23.04
C MET A 48 -31.97 7.55 -22.07
N TYR A 49 -32.25 7.68 -20.75
CA TYR A 49 -31.24 8.12 -19.77
C TYR A 49 -30.03 7.21 -19.63
N PRO A 50 -30.15 5.87 -19.69
CA PRO A 50 -28.97 4.99 -19.69
C PRO A 50 -27.97 5.32 -20.78
N ALA A 51 -28.43 5.69 -21.99
CA ALA A 51 -27.54 6.09 -23.09
C ALA A 51 -26.78 7.39 -22.76
N VAL A 52 -27.48 8.38 -22.18
CA VAL A 52 -26.87 9.66 -21.79
C VAL A 52 -25.84 9.45 -20.67
N PHE A 53 -26.22 8.68 -19.64
CA PHE A 53 -25.35 8.38 -18.51
C PHE A 53 -24.11 7.60 -18.93
N LEU A 54 -24.27 6.49 -19.66
CA LEU A 54 -23.15 5.68 -20.14
C LEU A 54 -22.23 6.45 -21.07
N ALA A 55 -22.76 7.27 -21.98
CA ALA A 55 -21.94 8.10 -22.85
C ALA A 55 -21.09 9.10 -22.06
N ALA A 56 -21.67 9.75 -21.04
CA ALA A 56 -20.96 10.70 -20.19
C ALA A 56 -19.90 10.04 -19.29
N VAL A 57 -20.19 8.85 -18.75
CA VAL A 57 -19.26 8.11 -17.88
C VAL A 57 -18.11 7.48 -18.67
N LEU A 58 -18.42 6.84 -19.81
CA LEU A 58 -17.42 6.10 -20.58
C LEU A 58 -16.47 7.00 -21.36
N PHE A 59 -16.96 8.15 -21.82
CA PHE A 59 -16.17 9.04 -22.68
C PHE A 59 -15.89 10.40 -22.05
N ASP A 60 -16.87 11.32 -22.06
CA ASP A 60 -16.74 12.65 -21.46
C ASP A 60 -18.10 13.39 -21.42
N ARG A 61 -18.08 14.61 -20.82
CA ARG A 61 -19.24 15.50 -20.77
C ARG A 61 -19.76 15.85 -22.17
N GLY A 62 -18.88 16.03 -23.15
CA GLY A 62 -19.26 16.38 -24.53
C GLY A 62 -20.11 15.29 -25.17
N THR A 63 -19.75 14.02 -25.00
CA THR A 63 -20.53 12.88 -25.50
C THR A 63 -21.85 12.68 -24.74
N GLY A 64 -21.87 12.96 -23.43
CA GLY A 64 -23.12 12.95 -22.63
C GLY A 64 -24.12 14.00 -23.10
N VAL A 65 -23.66 15.24 -23.35
CA VAL A 65 -24.49 16.31 -23.90
C VAL A 65 -24.96 15.97 -25.32
N TYR A 66 -24.06 15.45 -26.14
CA TYR A 66 -24.41 14.96 -27.49
C TYR A 66 -25.47 13.88 -27.44
N ALA A 67 -25.34 12.88 -26.56
CA ALA A 67 -26.32 11.82 -26.37
C ALA A 67 -27.69 12.38 -25.95
N ALA A 68 -27.74 13.35 -25.05
CA ALA A 68 -28.97 13.98 -24.60
C ALA A 68 -29.68 14.73 -25.76
N LEU A 69 -28.91 15.51 -26.50
CA LEU A 69 -29.46 16.24 -27.67
C LEU A 69 -29.93 15.32 -28.79
N LEU A 70 -29.15 14.29 -29.13
CA LEU A 70 -29.50 13.30 -30.11
C LEU A 70 -30.75 12.51 -29.69
N SER A 71 -30.84 12.09 -28.45
CA SER A 71 -32.01 11.41 -27.89
C SER A 71 -33.26 12.30 -27.95
N ALA A 72 -33.15 13.57 -27.54
CA ALA A 72 -34.25 14.52 -27.63
C ALA A 72 -34.72 14.76 -29.08
N GLY A 73 -33.79 14.85 -30.03
CA GLY A 73 -34.10 14.97 -31.45
C GLY A 73 -34.85 13.75 -32.01
N LEU A 74 -34.40 12.52 -31.62
CA LEU A 74 -35.08 11.29 -32.02
C LEU A 74 -36.49 11.17 -31.42
N LEU A 75 -36.66 11.55 -30.16
CA LEU A 75 -37.94 11.58 -29.48
C LEU A 75 -38.90 12.58 -30.15
N LEU A 76 -38.43 13.78 -30.44
CA LEU A 76 -39.21 14.81 -31.14
C LEU A 76 -39.62 14.35 -32.56
N ALA A 77 -38.69 13.79 -33.32
CA ALA A 77 -38.97 13.22 -34.62
C ALA A 77 -40.02 12.09 -34.57
N SER A 78 -39.89 11.19 -33.59
CA SER A 78 -40.87 10.10 -33.37
C SER A 78 -42.28 10.62 -33.14
N VAL A 79 -42.43 11.66 -32.31
CA VAL A 79 -43.74 12.29 -32.05
C VAL A 79 -44.28 13.00 -33.31
N TYR A 80 -43.42 13.77 -34.02
CA TYR A 80 -43.79 14.51 -35.21
C TYR A 80 -44.31 13.59 -36.36
N TYR A 81 -43.63 12.47 -36.60
CA TYR A 81 -44.05 11.49 -37.61
C TYR A 81 -45.30 10.70 -37.18
N GLY A 82 -45.54 10.52 -35.86
CA GLY A 82 -46.72 9.87 -35.33
C GLY A 82 -47.99 10.75 -35.31
N THR A 83 -47.85 12.09 -35.32
CA THR A 83 -48.94 13.06 -35.24
C THR A 83 -48.83 14.06 -36.40
N PRO A 84 -49.39 13.76 -37.60
CA PRO A 84 -49.25 14.65 -38.75
C PRO A 84 -49.84 16.04 -38.47
N GLY A 85 -49.02 17.07 -38.58
CA GLY A 85 -49.42 18.48 -38.54
C GLY A 85 -48.88 19.36 -37.44
N ALA A 86 -48.73 18.87 -36.19
CA ALA A 86 -48.07 19.59 -35.11
C ALA A 86 -47.76 18.69 -33.93
N VAL A 87 -46.66 18.96 -33.20
CA VAL A 87 -46.36 18.29 -31.95
C VAL A 87 -47.36 18.72 -30.88
N PRO A 88 -48.15 17.80 -30.29
CA PRO A 88 -49.13 18.15 -29.25
C PRO A 88 -48.48 18.82 -28.06
N SER A 89 -49.14 19.82 -27.46
CA SER A 89 -48.60 20.66 -26.40
C SER A 89 -48.16 19.87 -25.16
N HIS A 90 -48.76 18.74 -24.85
CA HIS A 90 -48.45 17.90 -23.70
C HIS A 90 -47.05 17.18 -23.80
N TYR A 91 -46.41 17.14 -24.97
CA TYR A 91 -45.08 16.57 -25.14
C TYR A 91 -43.94 17.53 -24.79
N TRP A 92 -44.17 18.85 -24.79
CA TRP A 92 -43.12 19.83 -24.54
C TRP A 92 -42.57 19.77 -23.14
N LEU A 93 -43.43 19.60 -22.12
CA LEU A 93 -43.00 19.51 -20.76
C LEU A 93 -42.15 18.24 -20.48
N PRO A 94 -42.55 17.02 -20.84
CA PRO A 94 -41.70 15.82 -20.74
C PRO A 94 -40.37 15.94 -21.47
N LEU A 95 -40.35 16.51 -22.67
CA LEU A 95 -39.12 16.72 -23.45
C LEU A 95 -38.18 17.73 -22.76
N ALA A 96 -38.70 18.82 -22.23
CA ALA A 96 -37.90 19.79 -21.48
C ALA A 96 -37.32 19.18 -20.21
N LEU A 97 -38.12 18.41 -19.46
CA LEU A 97 -37.66 17.67 -18.27
C LEU A 97 -36.59 16.66 -18.64
N PHE A 98 -36.78 15.91 -19.76
CA PHE A 98 -35.79 14.96 -20.24
C PHE A 98 -34.43 15.66 -20.53
N LEU A 99 -34.44 16.81 -21.22
CA LEU A 99 -33.22 17.54 -21.50
C LEU A 99 -32.54 18.08 -20.23
N ILE A 100 -33.32 18.64 -19.30
CA ILE A 100 -32.79 19.16 -18.02
C ILE A 100 -32.12 18.03 -17.24
N VAL A 101 -32.79 16.91 -17.04
CA VAL A 101 -32.26 15.76 -16.30
C VAL A 101 -31.07 15.15 -17.04
N GLY A 102 -31.12 15.03 -18.36
CA GLY A 102 -30.01 14.54 -19.18
C GLY A 102 -28.76 15.40 -19.06
N LEU A 103 -28.91 16.73 -19.05
CA LEU A 103 -27.79 17.66 -18.85
C LEU A 103 -27.23 17.58 -17.43
N ILE A 104 -28.10 17.47 -16.42
CA ILE A 104 -27.66 17.27 -15.03
C ILE A 104 -26.85 15.96 -14.92
N LEU A 105 -27.34 14.85 -15.49
CA LEU A 105 -26.63 13.58 -15.51
C LEU A 105 -25.27 13.70 -16.19
N ALA A 106 -25.17 14.41 -17.32
CA ALA A 106 -23.90 14.61 -18.01
C ALA A 106 -22.90 15.39 -17.14
N VAL A 107 -23.35 16.45 -16.44
CA VAL A 107 -22.51 17.26 -15.55
C VAL A 107 -22.06 16.46 -14.33
N VAL A 108 -22.97 15.74 -13.68
CA VAL A 108 -22.67 14.93 -12.49
C VAL A 108 -21.70 13.79 -12.85
N SER A 109 -21.92 13.10 -13.96
CA SER A 109 -21.03 12.03 -14.43
C SER A 109 -19.62 12.54 -14.69
N GLU A 110 -19.47 13.72 -15.30
CA GLU A 110 -18.16 14.34 -15.52
C GLU A 110 -17.48 14.74 -14.20
N ALA A 111 -18.23 15.30 -13.25
CA ALA A 111 -17.69 15.67 -11.94
C ALA A 111 -17.19 14.42 -11.17
N LEU A 112 -17.94 13.32 -11.21
CA LEU A 112 -17.53 12.03 -10.63
C LEU A 112 -16.26 11.50 -11.30
N ARG A 113 -16.21 11.50 -12.63
CA ARG A 113 -15.04 11.04 -13.39
C ARG A 113 -13.79 11.87 -13.06
N GLN A 114 -13.90 13.21 -13.03
CA GLN A 114 -12.79 14.07 -12.65
C GLN A 114 -12.34 13.87 -11.21
N GLY A 115 -13.27 13.60 -10.29
CA GLY A 115 -12.97 13.22 -8.91
C GLY A 115 -12.08 11.97 -8.87
N TRP A 116 -12.47 10.91 -9.54
CA TRP A 116 -11.72 9.66 -9.60
C TRP A 116 -10.34 9.83 -10.24
N GLU A 117 -10.23 10.55 -11.37
CA GLU A 117 -8.95 10.83 -12.02
C GLU A 117 -7.99 11.61 -11.10
N ARG A 118 -8.52 12.55 -10.31
CA ARG A 118 -7.72 13.32 -9.33
C ARG A 118 -7.22 12.43 -8.20
N THR A 119 -8.08 11.56 -7.65
CA THR A 119 -7.70 10.63 -6.59
C THR A 119 -6.64 9.66 -7.08
N ALA A 120 -6.83 9.02 -8.24
CA ALA A 120 -5.86 8.10 -8.82
C ALA A 120 -4.50 8.77 -9.11
N LYS A 121 -4.50 10.02 -9.60
CA LYS A 121 -3.26 10.79 -9.81
C LYS A 121 -2.58 11.15 -8.49
N ALA A 122 -3.35 11.51 -7.46
CA ALA A 122 -2.81 11.84 -6.14
C ALA A 122 -2.15 10.62 -5.50
N GLU A 123 -2.77 9.44 -5.58
CA GLU A 123 -2.20 8.16 -5.12
C GLU A 123 -0.89 7.85 -5.85
N HIS A 124 -0.89 7.89 -7.19
CA HIS A 124 0.33 7.64 -7.95
C HIS A 124 1.47 8.65 -7.62
N THR A 125 1.13 9.91 -7.42
CA THR A 125 2.11 10.93 -7.02
C THR A 125 2.64 10.68 -5.61
N LYS A 126 1.77 10.26 -4.68
CA LYS A 126 2.15 9.87 -3.32
C LYS A 126 3.17 8.72 -3.35
N ASP A 127 2.95 7.69 -4.16
CA ASP A 127 3.86 6.55 -4.29
C ASP A 127 5.23 6.95 -4.84
N LEU A 128 5.24 7.81 -5.88
CA LEU A 128 6.49 8.32 -6.44
C LEU A 128 7.28 9.12 -5.41
N LEU A 129 6.61 10.01 -4.66
CA LEU A 129 7.25 10.81 -3.61
C LEU A 129 7.77 9.92 -2.48
N TYR A 130 7.01 8.90 -2.08
CA TYR A 130 7.44 7.96 -1.05
C TYR A 130 8.70 7.20 -1.47
N ARG A 131 8.76 6.69 -2.70
CA ARG A 131 9.95 6.02 -3.26
C ARG A 131 11.14 6.95 -3.30
N GLU A 132 10.97 8.18 -3.76
CA GLU A 132 12.05 9.18 -3.81
C GLU A 132 12.58 9.52 -2.41
N LEU A 133 11.68 9.72 -1.42
CA LEU A 133 12.06 9.95 -0.02
C LEU A 133 12.81 8.76 0.55
N SER A 134 12.35 7.53 0.31
CA SER A 134 13.03 6.30 0.75
C SER A 134 14.44 6.20 0.17
N HIS A 135 14.60 6.46 -1.12
CA HIS A 135 15.92 6.48 -1.78
C HIS A 135 16.83 7.56 -1.21
N ARG A 136 16.34 8.76 -0.94
CA ARG A 136 17.12 9.85 -0.32
C ARG A 136 17.54 9.49 1.10
N THR A 137 16.61 8.99 1.92
CA THR A 137 16.91 8.55 3.29
C THR A 137 18.00 7.49 3.29
N LYS A 138 17.95 6.50 2.39
CA LYS A 138 19.00 5.50 2.21
C LYS A 138 20.36 6.13 1.88
N ASN A 139 20.38 7.08 0.95
CA ASN A 139 21.63 7.79 0.55
C ASN A 139 22.20 8.60 1.73
N ASP A 140 21.38 9.28 2.49
CA ASP A 140 21.79 10.07 3.65
C ASP A 140 22.36 9.18 4.76
N LEU A 141 21.70 8.04 5.04
CA LEU A 141 22.21 7.03 5.98
C LEU A 141 23.52 6.41 5.51
N ALA A 142 23.69 6.12 4.21
CA ALA A 142 24.93 5.61 3.65
C ALA A 142 26.07 6.65 3.74
N MET A 143 25.76 7.93 3.52
CA MET A 143 26.74 9.03 3.70
C MET A 143 27.16 9.15 5.17
N ALA A 144 26.23 9.15 6.11
CA ALA A 144 26.53 9.16 7.54
C ALA A 144 27.38 7.95 7.96
N ALA A 145 27.08 6.75 7.48
CA ALA A 145 27.86 5.54 7.71
C ALA A 145 29.28 5.67 7.16
N SER A 146 29.48 6.27 5.97
CA SER A 146 30.79 6.52 5.39
C SER A 146 31.63 7.47 6.24
N VAL A 147 31.04 8.55 6.74
CA VAL A 147 31.72 9.52 7.62
C VAL A 147 32.16 8.83 8.91
N LEU A 148 31.28 8.07 9.56
CA LEU A 148 31.60 7.34 10.78
C LEU A 148 32.68 6.27 10.53
N THR A 149 32.68 5.60 9.37
CA THR A 149 33.73 4.65 9.00
C THR A 149 35.10 5.33 8.88
N MET A 150 35.15 6.52 8.27
CA MET A 150 36.39 7.30 8.18
C MET A 150 36.88 7.73 9.57
N GLN A 151 35.97 8.15 10.44
CA GLN A 151 36.30 8.49 11.83
C GLN A 151 36.80 7.28 12.61
N ALA A 152 36.18 6.11 12.48
CA ALA A 152 36.62 4.88 13.13
C ALA A 152 38.08 4.51 12.73
N ARG A 153 38.39 4.62 11.44
CA ARG A 153 39.76 4.34 10.93
C ARG A 153 40.80 5.33 11.40
N SER A 154 40.43 6.56 11.73
CA SER A 154 41.34 7.60 12.23
C SER A 154 41.53 7.58 13.76
N GLN A 155 40.76 6.78 14.48
CA GLN A 155 40.84 6.70 15.94
C GLN A 155 42.05 5.89 16.41
N SER A 156 42.78 6.44 17.36
CA SER A 156 43.91 5.76 18.04
C SER A 156 43.43 4.86 19.20
N ASN A 157 42.23 5.12 19.73
CA ASN A 157 41.63 4.28 20.81
C ASN A 157 40.80 3.15 20.20
N PRO A 158 41.17 1.88 20.39
CA PRO A 158 40.47 0.75 19.81
C PRO A 158 39.03 0.58 20.35
N GLU A 159 38.73 1.00 21.56
CA GLU A 159 37.37 0.96 22.10
C GLU A 159 36.44 1.92 21.32
N VAL A 160 36.89 3.15 21.09
CA VAL A 160 36.14 4.16 20.31
C VAL A 160 35.98 3.73 18.88
N ALA A 161 37.02 3.14 18.26
CA ALA A 161 36.92 2.60 16.91
C ALA A 161 35.83 1.51 16.81
N THR A 162 35.78 0.58 17.77
CA THR A 162 34.79 -0.50 17.83
C THR A 162 33.36 0.04 18.04
N GLU A 163 33.19 1.08 18.84
CA GLU A 163 31.87 1.74 19.03
C GLU A 163 31.40 2.42 17.75
N LEU A 164 32.29 3.11 17.04
CA LEU A 164 31.98 3.73 15.74
C LEU A 164 31.63 2.68 14.68
N GLU A 165 32.35 1.58 14.60
CA GLU A 165 32.03 0.46 13.68
C GLU A 165 30.65 -0.15 14.01
N THR A 166 30.31 -0.25 15.29
CA THR A 166 28.97 -0.69 15.73
C THR A 166 27.89 0.28 15.29
N ALA A 167 28.13 1.60 15.41
CA ALA A 167 27.19 2.63 14.94
C ALA A 167 27.02 2.59 13.41
N VAL A 168 28.09 2.35 12.65
CA VAL A 168 28.03 2.13 11.18
C VAL A 168 27.14 0.93 10.85
N GLY A 169 27.33 -0.18 11.55
CA GLY A 169 26.48 -1.38 11.38
C GLY A 169 25.00 -1.10 11.58
N ARG A 170 24.67 -0.26 12.59
CA ARG A 170 23.28 0.18 12.87
C ARG A 170 22.70 1.05 11.76
N LEU A 171 23.47 2.01 11.25
CA LEU A 171 23.04 2.84 10.11
C LEU A 171 22.74 2.01 8.86
N HIS A 172 23.58 1.01 8.57
CA HIS A 172 23.34 0.08 7.49
C HIS A 172 22.11 -0.80 7.71
N ALA A 173 21.87 -1.23 8.94
CA ALA A 173 20.64 -1.99 9.30
C ALA A 173 19.40 -1.11 9.09
N LEU A 174 19.40 0.13 9.56
CA LEU A 174 18.31 1.09 9.40
C LEU A 174 18.04 1.38 7.90
N ALA A 175 19.09 1.59 7.10
CA ALA A 175 18.94 1.81 5.67
C ALA A 175 18.29 0.61 4.95
N ARG A 176 18.66 -0.62 5.33
CA ARG A 176 18.08 -1.85 4.79
C ARG A 176 16.63 -2.03 5.19
N THR A 177 16.30 -1.77 6.46
CA THR A 177 14.93 -1.84 6.97
C THR A 177 14.02 -0.89 6.22
N HIS A 178 14.46 0.35 5.98
CA HIS A 178 13.73 1.33 5.18
C HIS A 178 13.50 0.91 3.72
N GLU A 179 14.39 0.13 3.13
CA GLU A 179 14.26 -0.36 1.75
C GLU A 179 13.26 -1.52 1.63
N GLN A 180 13.18 -2.38 2.64
CA GLN A 180 12.32 -3.57 2.63
C GLN A 180 10.87 -3.27 3.02
N LEU A 181 10.64 -2.19 3.75
CA LEU A 181 9.33 -1.77 4.23
C LEU A 181 8.62 -0.85 3.24
N GLN A 182 8.62 -1.18 1.92
CA GLN A 182 7.71 -0.54 0.96
C GLN A 182 6.35 -1.23 1.06
N PRO A 183 5.32 -0.63 1.70
CA PRO A 183 4.01 -1.25 1.75
C PRO A 183 3.41 -1.26 0.34
N ALA A 184 2.84 -2.37 -0.06
CA ALA A 184 1.74 -2.36 -0.99
C ALA A 184 0.59 -1.57 -0.35
N GLU A 185 -0.10 -0.74 -1.14
CA GLU A 185 -1.11 0.24 -0.72
C GLU A 185 -2.00 -0.24 0.43
N GLY A 186 -1.95 0.47 1.57
CA GLY A 186 -2.92 0.31 2.68
C GLY A 186 -2.78 -0.95 3.53
N GLU A 187 -1.94 -1.89 3.17
CA GLU A 187 -1.67 -3.10 3.91
C GLU A 187 -0.40 -2.93 4.75
N GLY A 188 -0.45 -3.35 6.04
CA GLY A 188 0.72 -3.41 6.90
C GLY A 188 1.83 -4.29 6.31
N VAL A 189 2.98 -4.31 6.95
CA VAL A 189 4.11 -5.16 6.55
C VAL A 189 3.81 -6.62 6.90
N HIS A 190 3.88 -7.53 5.93
CA HIS A 190 3.75 -8.97 6.16
C HIS A 190 5.02 -9.49 6.87
N MET A 191 4.92 -9.67 8.18
CA MET A 191 6.06 -9.93 9.06
C MET A 191 6.82 -11.23 8.74
N PRO A 192 6.18 -12.35 8.34
CA PRO A 192 6.91 -13.56 7.94
C PRO A 192 7.91 -13.32 6.81
N ASP A 193 7.49 -12.67 5.73
CA ASP A 193 8.36 -12.40 4.57
C ASP A 193 9.47 -11.41 4.96
N TYR A 194 9.12 -10.40 5.74
CA TYR A 194 10.06 -9.38 6.21
C TYR A 194 11.16 -9.98 7.09
N LEU A 195 10.79 -10.73 8.15
CA LEU A 195 11.75 -11.33 9.08
C LEU A 195 12.61 -12.39 8.40
N GLN A 196 12.03 -13.18 7.48
CA GLN A 196 12.78 -14.16 6.71
C GLN A 196 13.83 -13.51 5.80
N ALA A 197 13.47 -12.43 5.10
CA ALA A 197 14.40 -11.66 4.27
C ALA A 197 15.50 -11.02 5.11
N LEU A 198 15.15 -10.41 6.26
CA LEU A 198 16.09 -9.79 7.20
C LEU A 198 17.11 -10.83 7.73
N CYS A 199 16.63 -11.97 8.25
CA CYS A 199 17.49 -13.01 8.78
C CYS A 199 18.39 -13.63 7.70
N LYS A 200 17.90 -13.82 6.48
CA LYS A 200 18.70 -14.29 5.33
C LYS A 200 19.86 -13.32 5.02
N GLN A 201 19.62 -12.02 5.05
CA GLN A 201 20.65 -11.00 4.83
C GLN A 201 21.67 -10.96 5.97
N LEU A 202 21.18 -11.07 7.23
CA LEU A 202 22.05 -11.13 8.40
C LEU A 202 23.00 -12.34 8.30
N ALA A 203 22.48 -13.52 7.97
CA ALA A 203 23.27 -14.72 7.77
C ALA A 203 24.35 -14.52 6.66
N ALA A 204 24.01 -13.87 5.55
CA ALA A 204 24.94 -13.60 4.46
C ALA A 204 26.06 -12.59 4.84
N SER A 205 25.77 -11.63 5.74
CA SER A 205 26.73 -10.60 6.18
C SER A 205 27.70 -11.07 7.27
N MET A 206 27.39 -12.17 7.97
CA MET A 206 28.16 -12.69 9.10
C MET A 206 29.24 -13.67 8.67
N THR A 207 30.31 -13.14 8.06
CA THR A 207 31.44 -13.92 7.52
C THR A 207 32.19 -14.72 8.61
N GLN A 208 32.17 -14.28 9.87
CA GLN A 208 32.86 -14.93 11.00
C GLN A 208 32.04 -16.05 11.67
N SER A 209 30.73 -16.05 11.50
CA SER A 209 29.83 -17.02 12.15
C SER A 209 29.27 -18.06 11.15
N LYS A 210 30.15 -18.65 10.32
CA LYS A 210 29.77 -19.63 9.28
C LYS A 210 29.03 -20.87 9.81
N ASN A 211 29.05 -21.09 11.12
CA ASN A 211 28.50 -22.28 11.77
C ASN A 211 27.19 -22.00 12.55
N VAL A 212 26.61 -20.78 12.42
CA VAL A 212 25.37 -20.40 13.09
C VAL A 212 24.22 -20.43 12.10
N VAL A 213 23.14 -21.15 12.43
CA VAL A 213 21.91 -21.24 11.63
C VAL A 213 20.90 -20.27 12.21
N LEU A 214 20.30 -19.41 11.35
CA LEU A 214 19.18 -18.56 11.72
C LEU A 214 17.87 -19.25 11.32
N GLN A 215 16.98 -19.46 12.30
CA GLN A 215 15.65 -20.01 12.10
C GLN A 215 14.60 -18.93 12.38
N VAL A 216 13.60 -18.83 11.50
CA VAL A 216 12.49 -17.88 11.66
C VAL A 216 11.20 -18.66 11.78
N ASP A 217 10.49 -18.45 12.90
CA ASP A 217 9.16 -18.99 13.19
C ASP A 217 8.21 -17.81 13.44
N CYS A 218 7.51 -17.40 12.40
CA CYS A 218 6.67 -16.21 12.42
C CYS A 218 5.25 -16.56 11.99
N GLU A 219 4.28 -16.25 12.84
CA GLU A 219 2.87 -16.33 12.48
C GLU A 219 2.54 -15.32 11.38
N SER A 220 1.50 -15.64 10.58
CA SER A 220 1.03 -14.73 9.52
C SER A 220 0.35 -13.53 10.14
N VAL A 221 1.11 -12.45 10.34
CA VAL A 221 0.68 -11.20 10.94
C VAL A 221 1.16 -10.03 10.08
N GLN A 222 0.33 -8.99 10.01
CA GLN A 222 0.67 -7.71 9.38
C GLN A 222 0.80 -6.65 10.47
N LEU A 223 1.94 -5.95 10.50
CA LEU A 223 2.16 -4.84 11.40
C LEU A 223 2.27 -3.52 10.63
N PRO A 224 1.80 -2.40 11.19
CA PRO A 224 2.04 -1.10 10.60
C PRO A 224 3.56 -0.80 10.58
N ILE A 225 3.98 0.10 9.69
CA ILE A 225 5.41 0.40 9.47
C ILE A 225 6.10 0.90 10.73
N ASP A 226 5.41 1.69 11.54
CA ASP A 226 5.88 2.25 12.81
C ASP A 226 6.16 1.18 13.87
N GLN A 227 5.52 0.01 13.80
CA GLN A 227 5.84 -1.17 14.60
C GLN A 227 6.84 -2.11 13.91
N ALA A 228 6.71 -2.35 12.61
CA ALA A 228 7.59 -3.26 11.87
C ALA A 228 9.05 -2.79 11.87
N ASN A 229 9.30 -1.47 11.76
CA ASN A 229 10.64 -0.88 11.82
C ASN A 229 11.36 -1.16 13.15
N PRO A 230 10.82 -0.80 14.34
CA PRO A 230 11.43 -1.15 15.62
C PRO A 230 11.64 -2.65 15.79
N VAL A 231 10.67 -3.49 15.40
CA VAL A 231 10.80 -4.95 15.47
C VAL A 231 12.00 -5.43 14.65
N GLY A 232 12.16 -4.97 13.41
CA GLY A 232 13.30 -5.34 12.57
C GLY A 232 14.65 -4.92 13.15
N LEU A 233 14.73 -3.72 13.74
CA LEU A 233 15.94 -3.23 14.39
C LEU A 233 16.26 -4.04 15.66
N ILE A 234 15.26 -4.40 16.48
CA ILE A 234 15.42 -5.25 17.65
C ILE A 234 15.98 -6.62 17.23
N VAL A 235 15.40 -7.25 16.19
CA VAL A 235 15.90 -8.53 15.66
C VAL A 235 17.32 -8.40 15.17
N ASN A 236 17.66 -7.36 14.40
CA ASN A 236 19.02 -7.13 13.92
C ASN A 236 20.04 -7.04 15.08
N GLU A 237 19.72 -6.25 16.12
CA GLU A 237 20.60 -6.08 17.28
C GLU A 237 20.74 -7.38 18.08
N LEU A 238 19.64 -8.07 18.37
CA LEU A 238 19.67 -9.29 19.18
C LEU A 238 20.36 -10.44 18.44
N VAL A 239 20.08 -10.66 17.17
CA VAL A 239 20.74 -11.67 16.34
C VAL A 239 22.23 -11.38 16.19
N THR A 240 22.60 -10.12 15.93
CA THR A 240 24.02 -9.71 15.83
C THR A 240 24.75 -9.94 17.15
N ASN A 241 24.11 -9.64 18.29
CA ASN A 241 24.66 -9.86 19.62
C ASN A 241 24.82 -11.37 19.91
N ALA A 242 23.83 -12.19 19.56
CA ALA A 242 23.93 -13.63 19.71
C ALA A 242 25.13 -14.19 18.90
N CYS A 243 25.25 -13.82 17.62
CA CYS A 243 26.35 -14.28 16.78
C CYS A 243 27.73 -13.82 17.26
N LYS A 244 27.85 -12.62 17.84
CA LYS A 244 29.13 -12.08 18.35
C LYS A 244 29.54 -12.66 19.69
N HIS A 245 28.58 -12.98 20.56
CA HIS A 245 28.85 -13.27 21.94
C HIS A 245 28.51 -14.71 22.35
N ALA A 246 27.40 -15.27 21.84
CA ALA A 246 26.98 -16.62 22.22
C ALA A 246 27.82 -17.72 21.55
N PHE A 247 28.44 -17.43 20.40
CA PHE A 247 29.24 -18.35 19.60
C PHE A 247 30.68 -17.87 19.36
N ALA A 248 31.21 -17.05 20.28
CA ALA A 248 32.56 -16.46 20.15
C ALA A 248 33.69 -17.51 20.13
N ASP A 249 33.46 -18.70 20.64
CA ASP A 249 34.39 -19.83 20.65
C ASP A 249 34.38 -20.66 19.36
N GLY A 250 33.61 -20.24 18.36
CA GLY A 250 33.54 -20.92 17.04
C GLY A 250 32.63 -22.16 17.01
N ARG A 251 31.87 -22.44 18.10
CA ARG A 251 30.90 -23.52 18.12
C ARG A 251 29.81 -23.34 17.08
N THR A 252 29.21 -24.45 16.64
CA THR A 252 27.99 -24.45 15.84
C THR A 252 26.80 -24.21 16.75
N GLY A 253 25.77 -23.54 16.23
CA GLY A 253 24.54 -23.32 16.99
C GLY A 253 23.43 -22.70 16.14
N THR A 254 22.32 -22.42 16.83
CA THR A 254 21.10 -21.90 16.22
C THR A 254 20.65 -20.65 16.96
N VAL A 255 20.26 -19.64 16.18
CA VAL A 255 19.50 -18.50 16.69
C VAL A 255 18.10 -18.56 16.11
N THR A 256 17.11 -18.66 16.99
CA THR A 256 15.69 -18.68 16.63
C THR A 256 15.08 -17.32 16.81
N VAL A 257 14.41 -16.80 15.79
CA VAL A 257 13.58 -15.60 15.82
C VAL A 257 12.14 -16.02 15.64
N ALA A 258 11.28 -15.73 16.62
CA ALA A 258 9.86 -16.05 16.54
C ALA A 258 9.02 -14.79 16.78
N LEU A 259 7.91 -14.67 16.04
CA LEU A 259 6.89 -13.64 16.26
C LEU A 259 5.53 -14.33 16.34
N GLN A 260 4.87 -14.16 17.48
CA GLN A 260 3.61 -14.84 17.79
C GLN A 260 2.56 -13.84 18.26
N ARG A 261 1.31 -14.12 17.91
CA ARG A 261 0.14 -13.35 18.33
C ARG A 261 -0.47 -13.98 19.58
N GLY A 262 -0.68 -13.20 20.62
CA GLY A 262 -1.35 -13.60 21.85
C GLY A 262 -2.27 -12.49 22.35
N GLU A 263 -2.37 -12.30 23.66
CA GLU A 263 -2.99 -11.09 24.26
C GLU A 263 -2.20 -9.83 23.88
N GLN A 264 -0.90 -9.99 23.69
CA GLN A 264 0.03 -9.03 23.10
C GLN A 264 0.87 -9.74 22.05
N MET A 265 1.47 -8.97 21.13
CA MET A 265 2.49 -9.50 20.23
C MET A 265 3.72 -9.90 21.02
N MET A 266 4.27 -11.07 20.75
CA MET A 266 5.49 -11.57 21.38
C MET A 266 6.57 -11.80 20.32
N LEU A 267 7.61 -10.97 20.36
CA LEU A 267 8.84 -11.21 19.61
C LEU A 267 9.84 -11.96 20.51
N LEU A 268 10.31 -13.09 20.05
CA LEU A 268 11.28 -13.94 20.73
C LEU A 268 12.56 -14.03 19.89
N VAL A 269 13.71 -13.80 20.54
CA VAL A 269 15.03 -14.13 19.98
C VAL A 269 15.76 -15.01 20.99
N GLN A 270 16.10 -16.23 20.58
CA GLN A 270 16.76 -17.20 21.44
C GLN A 270 17.99 -17.80 20.73
N ASP A 271 19.10 -17.91 21.45
CA ASP A 271 20.28 -18.68 21.03
C ASP A 271 20.46 -19.94 21.89
N ASP A 272 21.21 -20.91 21.37
CA ASP A 272 21.66 -22.13 22.08
C ASP A 272 23.17 -22.08 22.43
N GLY A 273 23.71 -20.86 22.57
CA GLY A 273 25.13 -20.62 22.82
C GLY A 273 25.57 -20.71 24.26
N CYS A 274 26.53 -19.88 24.65
CA CYS A 274 27.20 -19.94 26.00
C CYS A 274 26.35 -19.46 27.15
N GLY A 275 25.14 -18.92 26.94
CA GLY A 275 24.20 -18.45 27.96
C GLY A 275 24.16 -16.94 28.13
N CYS A 276 23.29 -16.48 29.05
CA CYS A 276 23.11 -15.08 29.40
C CYS A 276 24.10 -14.67 30.50
N PRO A 277 25.04 -13.76 30.26
CA PRO A 277 25.85 -13.20 31.33
C PRO A 277 24.99 -12.31 32.26
N GLU A 278 25.02 -12.58 33.55
CA GLU A 278 24.23 -11.85 34.58
C GLU A 278 24.50 -10.33 34.63
N ASN A 279 25.68 -9.89 34.19
CA ASN A 279 26.12 -8.49 34.24
C ASN A 279 26.14 -7.76 32.91
N ALA A 280 25.48 -8.27 31.85
CA ALA A 280 25.49 -7.66 30.51
C ALA A 280 24.55 -6.43 30.34
N VAL A 281 24.12 -5.81 31.45
CA VAL A 281 23.15 -4.70 31.48
C VAL A 281 23.72 -3.37 30.95
N SER A 282 25.02 -3.25 30.70
CA SER A 282 25.65 -1.95 30.44
C SER A 282 26.34 -1.77 29.09
N ARG A 283 25.84 -2.41 28.00
CA ARG A 283 26.37 -2.11 26.67
C ARG A 283 25.37 -1.28 25.85
N LEU A 284 25.92 -0.39 25.05
CA LEU A 284 25.16 0.56 24.18
C LEU A 284 24.05 -0.11 23.35
N SER A 285 24.24 -1.39 22.95
CA SER A 285 23.22 -2.20 22.25
C SER A 285 22.00 -2.52 23.12
N SER A 286 22.19 -2.72 24.46
CA SER A 286 21.06 -2.93 25.37
C SER A 286 20.22 -1.66 25.53
N HIS A 287 20.84 -0.48 25.44
CA HIS A 287 20.14 0.79 25.52
C HIS A 287 19.27 1.06 24.29
N LEU A 288 19.79 0.78 23.08
CA LEU A 288 19.02 0.93 21.83
C LEU A 288 17.80 -0.01 21.83
N VAL A 289 18.01 -1.30 22.14
CA VAL A 289 16.88 -2.25 22.20
C VAL A 289 15.83 -1.79 23.22
N HIS A 290 16.26 -1.30 24.38
CA HIS A 290 15.33 -0.77 25.38
C HIS A 290 14.53 0.44 24.87
N GLN A 291 15.16 1.38 24.15
CA GLN A 291 14.45 2.52 23.54
C GLN A 291 13.45 2.08 22.45
N LEU A 292 13.82 1.10 21.63
CA LEU A 292 12.92 0.55 20.60
C LEU A 292 11.72 -0.18 21.22
N VAL A 293 11.94 -0.89 22.34
CA VAL A 293 10.86 -1.53 23.09
C VAL A 293 9.91 -0.49 23.70
N LEU A 294 10.45 0.61 24.24
CA LEU A 294 9.61 1.73 24.71
C LEU A 294 8.83 2.39 23.57
N GLN A 295 9.42 2.51 22.37
CA GLN A 295 8.73 3.03 21.18
C GLN A 295 7.54 2.15 20.75
N LEU A 296 7.61 0.84 21.05
CA LEU A 296 6.52 -0.11 20.81
C LEU A 296 5.50 -0.15 21.96
N ASP A 297 5.62 0.73 22.97
CA ASP A 297 4.85 0.65 24.23
C ASP A 297 4.92 -0.75 24.85
N GLY A 298 6.09 -1.39 24.72
CA GLY A 298 6.32 -2.77 25.07
C GLY A 298 7.14 -2.98 26.34
N THR A 299 7.31 -4.24 26.68
CA THR A 299 8.18 -4.70 27.77
C THR A 299 9.15 -5.77 27.25
N MET A 300 10.32 -5.88 27.88
CA MET A 300 11.35 -6.85 27.51
C MET A 300 11.78 -7.68 28.72
N GLU A 301 11.86 -8.98 28.52
CA GLU A 301 12.39 -9.93 29.47
C GLU A 301 13.61 -10.67 28.92
N ARG A 302 14.61 -10.91 29.74
CA ARG A 302 15.76 -11.74 29.40
C ARG A 302 15.83 -12.91 30.36
N THR A 303 15.82 -14.13 29.85
CA THR A 303 15.84 -15.36 30.63
C THR A 303 16.92 -16.32 30.13
N PRO A 304 17.60 -17.09 31.03
CA PRO A 304 18.47 -18.18 30.60
C PRO A 304 17.66 -19.23 29.82
N ALA A 305 18.16 -19.62 28.66
CA ALA A 305 17.73 -20.84 27.98
C ALA A 305 18.81 -21.89 28.21
N HIS A 306 18.49 -23.08 28.58
CA HIS A 306 19.50 -24.12 28.89
C HIS A 306 19.61 -25.11 27.71
N PRO A 307 20.61 -24.96 26.78
CA PRO A 307 21.67 -23.91 26.75
C PRO A 307 21.18 -22.60 26.11
N GLY A 308 21.93 -21.50 26.34
CA GLY A 308 21.79 -20.24 25.64
C GLY A 308 21.04 -19.14 26.40
N CYS A 309 20.62 -18.14 25.67
CA CYS A 309 19.92 -16.94 26.13
C CYS A 309 18.62 -16.72 25.36
N ARG A 310 17.59 -16.29 26.08
CA ARG A 310 16.29 -15.94 25.50
C ARG A 310 15.96 -14.49 25.82
N VAL A 311 15.56 -13.73 24.81
CA VAL A 311 15.02 -12.38 24.95
C VAL A 311 13.60 -12.38 24.37
N SER A 312 12.63 -11.99 25.19
CA SER A 312 11.22 -11.85 24.80
C SER A 312 10.82 -10.40 24.89
N VAL A 313 10.18 -9.87 23.84
CA VAL A 313 9.63 -8.52 23.79
C VAL A 313 8.12 -8.63 23.58
N TYR A 314 7.36 -8.01 24.46
CA TYR A 314 5.89 -7.98 24.42
C TYR A 314 5.45 -6.57 24.09
N PHE A 315 4.53 -6.41 23.15
CA PHE A 315 4.00 -5.12 22.74
C PHE A 315 2.56 -5.23 22.24
N PRO A 316 1.73 -4.16 22.32
CA PRO A 316 0.36 -4.19 21.85
C PRO A 316 0.33 -4.31 20.33
N GLU A 317 -0.64 -5.06 19.80
CA GLU A 317 -0.91 -5.08 18.37
C GLU A 317 -1.72 -3.84 17.98
N GLU A 318 -1.13 -2.94 17.20
CA GLU A 318 -1.88 -1.87 16.55
C GLU A 318 -2.37 -2.36 15.19
N SER A 319 -3.67 -2.18 14.93
CA SER A 319 -4.19 -2.43 13.60
C SER A 319 -3.63 -1.39 12.63
N PRO A 320 -3.17 -1.76 11.43
CA PRO A 320 -2.80 -0.79 10.42
C PRO A 320 -3.98 0.17 10.23
N SER A 321 -3.75 1.45 10.48
CA SER A 321 -4.75 2.50 10.34
C SER A 321 -5.26 2.52 8.91
N GLY A 322 -6.56 2.20 8.74
CA GLY A 322 -7.27 2.14 7.47
C GLY A 322 -7.42 3.49 6.77
#